data_b7b9f44bae98b5b81ccd0a0dd746b13a
#
_entry.id   b7b9f44bae98b5b81ccd0a0dd746b13a
#
_cell.length_a   1.000
_cell.length_b   1.000
_cell.length_c   1.000
_cell.angle_alpha   90.00
_cell.angle_beta   90.00
_cell.angle_gamma   90.00
#
_symmetry.space_group_name_H-M   'P 1'
#
loop_
_entity.id
_entity.type
_entity.pdbx_description
1 polymer ?
#
loop_
_entity_poly.entity_id
_entity_poly.type
_entity_poly.pdbx_seq_one_letter_code
_entity_poly.pdbx_strand_id
1 'polypeptide(L)'
;MNPTCDVLEKRVAALEGGVAACTVGSGQAATAMCIQNLAQAGDNIVASTDLYGGTVNLFKNTLRQQGIEVRFADPADPKNFEKLTDDKTRAYYGESCPNPYLRVFPIKEVADIGRPKGIPLIIDNTASPVICKPLAHGAAIVMHSLTKYIGGHGTSIGGIVVDGGNFDWTKNRKRQPLLNEPDQSYGGAVWIDAVPKLTGANIPFVIRLRVVLLRDTGAPLAPFNAWQIIQGLETVGLRMKQHCSNAEKVVTFLETQKKVQNVIYPTNHQGEIKERALKYMKGGYGSLVGMDVGTKENGAKFIDNLKMLYHVANIGDARSLAIHPATTTHSQLNEKELLA
;
A
#
# COMPACT_ATOMS: atom_id res chain seq x y z
N MET A 1 9.75 -22.35 3.63
CA MET A 1 8.69 -22.08 2.62
C MET A 1 7.58 -23.08 2.81
N ASN A 2 6.35 -22.69 2.53
CA ASN A 2 5.18 -23.56 2.70
C ASN A 2 4.40 -23.60 1.38
N PRO A 3 3.97 -24.76 0.87
CA PRO A 3 3.31 -24.88 -0.44
C PRO A 3 2.00 -24.11 -0.53
N THR A 4 1.22 -24.01 0.56
CA THR A 4 -0.01 -23.22 0.58
C THR A 4 0.28 -21.72 0.41
N CYS A 5 1.32 -21.21 1.09
CA CYS A 5 1.76 -19.81 0.90
C CYS A 5 2.29 -19.58 -0.52
N ASP A 6 3.00 -20.55 -1.12
CA ASP A 6 3.52 -20.45 -2.50
C ASP A 6 2.38 -20.32 -3.53
N VAL A 7 1.28 -21.06 -3.34
CA VAL A 7 0.08 -20.91 -4.19
C VAL A 7 -0.48 -19.48 -4.11
N LEU A 8 -0.62 -18.94 -2.89
CA LEU A 8 -1.10 -17.58 -2.68
C LEU A 8 -0.16 -16.54 -3.33
N GLU A 9 1.14 -16.71 -3.13
CA GLU A 9 2.19 -15.83 -3.69
C GLU A 9 2.14 -15.78 -5.21
N LYS A 10 2.09 -16.94 -5.88
CA LYS A 10 2.00 -17.03 -7.35
C LYS A 10 0.72 -16.40 -7.89
N ARG A 11 -0.41 -16.64 -7.23
CA ARG A 11 -1.70 -16.08 -7.66
C ARG A 11 -1.76 -14.56 -7.53
N VAL A 12 -1.26 -14.00 -6.41
CA VAL A 12 -1.25 -12.54 -6.22
C VAL A 12 -0.18 -11.89 -7.11
N ALA A 13 1.00 -12.51 -7.31
CA ALA A 13 1.97 -12.03 -8.28
C ALA A 13 1.36 -11.93 -9.67
N ALA A 14 0.67 -12.97 -10.14
CA ALA A 14 -0.04 -12.96 -11.43
C ALA A 14 -1.15 -11.90 -11.46
N LEU A 15 -1.90 -11.74 -10.35
CA LEU A 15 -2.95 -10.71 -10.25
C LEU A 15 -2.36 -9.31 -10.44
N GLU A 16 -1.21 -9.00 -9.87
CA GLU A 16 -0.56 -7.68 -9.99
C GLU A 16 0.29 -7.53 -11.27
N GLY A 17 0.55 -8.60 -12.00
CA GLY A 17 1.47 -8.62 -13.13
C GLY A 17 2.95 -8.60 -12.70
N GLY A 18 3.23 -9.11 -11.50
CA GLY A 18 4.59 -9.25 -10.96
C GLY A 18 5.21 -10.61 -11.30
N VAL A 19 6.52 -10.71 -11.08
CA VAL A 19 7.31 -11.92 -11.37
C VAL A 19 7.34 -12.88 -10.17
N ALA A 20 7.40 -12.35 -8.96
CA ALA A 20 7.46 -13.15 -7.74
C ALA A 20 6.81 -12.39 -6.56
N ALA A 21 6.44 -13.13 -5.51
CA ALA A 21 5.90 -12.54 -4.31
C ALA A 21 6.39 -13.26 -3.05
N CYS A 22 6.25 -12.60 -1.90
CA CYS A 22 6.55 -13.15 -0.59
C CYS A 22 5.44 -12.79 0.39
N THR A 23 4.77 -13.79 0.98
CA THR A 23 3.78 -13.60 2.03
C THR A 23 4.45 -13.37 3.38
N VAL A 24 3.84 -12.51 4.19
CA VAL A 24 4.27 -12.14 5.54
C VAL A 24 3.07 -12.08 6.49
N GLY A 25 3.31 -12.02 7.80
CA GLY A 25 2.28 -12.14 8.83
C GLY A 25 1.19 -11.07 8.83
N SER A 26 1.45 -9.88 8.24
CA SER A 26 0.47 -8.78 8.18
C SER A 26 0.85 -7.75 7.13
N GLY A 27 -0.09 -6.85 6.78
CA GLY A 27 0.21 -5.70 5.90
C GLY A 27 1.29 -4.79 6.48
N GLN A 28 1.25 -4.52 7.79
CA GLN A 28 2.29 -3.70 8.44
C GLN A 28 3.66 -4.37 8.43
N ALA A 29 3.73 -5.70 8.57
CA ALA A 29 4.98 -6.44 8.38
C ALA A 29 5.48 -6.30 6.94
N ALA A 30 4.60 -6.34 5.94
CA ALA A 30 4.97 -6.10 4.54
C ALA A 30 5.55 -4.70 4.34
N THR A 31 4.89 -3.65 4.87
CA THR A 31 5.38 -2.27 4.80
C THR A 31 6.75 -2.13 5.46
N ALA A 32 6.89 -2.60 6.71
CA ALA A 32 8.15 -2.50 7.46
C ALA A 32 9.30 -3.23 6.73
N MET A 33 9.06 -4.46 6.29
CA MET A 33 10.06 -5.27 5.59
C MET A 33 10.43 -4.69 4.23
N CYS A 34 9.50 -4.08 3.50
CA CYS A 34 9.82 -3.38 2.26
C CYS A 34 10.86 -2.28 2.47
N ILE A 35 10.72 -1.51 3.53
CA ILE A 35 11.66 -0.42 3.83
C ILE A 35 12.97 -0.97 4.38
N GLN A 36 12.94 -1.86 5.37
CA GLN A 36 14.13 -2.48 5.98
C GLN A 36 14.95 -3.31 4.98
N ASN A 37 14.33 -3.73 3.87
CA ASN A 37 15.03 -4.44 2.80
C ASN A 37 15.91 -3.53 1.93
N LEU A 38 15.73 -2.21 2.02
CA LEU A 38 16.47 -1.21 1.23
C LEU A 38 17.21 -0.21 2.09
N ALA A 39 16.67 0.15 3.26
CA ALA A 39 17.17 1.20 4.14
C ALA A 39 17.67 0.62 5.47
N GLN A 40 18.72 1.19 5.98
CA GLN A 40 19.33 0.91 7.28
C GLN A 40 19.55 2.21 8.07
N ALA A 41 20.06 2.11 9.29
CA ALA A 41 20.34 3.29 10.11
C ALA A 41 21.23 4.31 9.36
N GLY A 42 20.79 5.56 9.34
CA GLY A 42 21.42 6.67 8.61
C GLY A 42 20.89 6.87 7.18
N ASP A 43 20.02 5.98 6.68
CA ASP A 43 19.33 6.15 5.40
C ASP A 43 17.98 6.86 5.57
N ASN A 44 17.40 7.26 4.45
CA ASN A 44 16.04 7.81 4.42
C ASN A 44 15.20 7.23 3.25
N ILE A 45 13.90 7.44 3.37
CA ILE A 45 12.93 7.27 2.28
C ILE A 45 12.07 8.52 2.16
N VAL A 46 11.46 8.73 0.99
CA VAL A 46 10.42 9.75 0.81
C VAL A 46 9.07 9.05 0.65
N ALA A 47 8.13 9.39 1.52
CA ALA A 47 6.80 8.79 1.54
C ALA A 47 5.72 9.85 1.31
N SER A 48 4.57 9.45 0.76
CA SER A 48 3.41 10.31 0.67
C SER A 48 2.94 10.80 2.04
N THR A 49 2.35 12.00 2.11
CA THR A 49 1.58 12.45 3.28
C THR A 49 0.27 11.68 3.43
N ASP A 50 -0.29 11.21 2.33
CA ASP A 50 -1.55 10.50 2.28
C ASP A 50 -1.30 9.00 2.48
N LEU A 51 -1.37 8.53 3.72
CA LEU A 51 -1.12 7.14 4.09
C LEU A 51 -2.08 6.70 5.20
N TYR A 52 -2.28 5.40 5.29
CA TYR A 52 -2.93 4.77 6.42
C TYR A 52 -2.26 5.17 7.75
N GLY A 53 -3.07 5.49 8.77
CA GLY A 53 -2.56 5.98 10.06
C GLY A 53 -1.54 5.05 10.73
N GLY A 54 -1.69 3.73 10.59
CA GLY A 54 -0.70 2.77 11.09
C GLY A 54 0.64 2.88 10.36
N THR A 55 0.64 3.15 9.06
CA THR A 55 1.86 3.38 8.27
C THR A 55 2.52 4.69 8.66
N VAL A 56 1.73 5.76 8.88
CA VAL A 56 2.27 7.03 9.39
C VAL A 56 2.96 6.84 10.74
N ASN A 57 2.32 6.10 11.65
CA ASN A 57 2.92 5.82 12.96
C ASN A 57 4.20 4.97 12.86
N LEU A 58 4.20 3.93 12.03
CA LEU A 58 5.39 3.12 11.74
C LEU A 58 6.54 4.00 11.25
N PHE A 59 6.26 4.92 10.32
CA PHE A 59 7.26 5.78 9.68
C PHE A 59 7.77 6.89 10.62
N LYS A 60 6.87 7.60 11.30
CA LYS A 60 7.23 8.70 12.19
C LYS A 60 7.97 8.23 13.46
N ASN A 61 7.63 7.05 13.97
CA ASN A 61 8.08 6.61 15.28
C ASN A 61 9.00 5.38 15.22
N THR A 62 8.49 4.24 14.71
CA THR A 62 9.21 2.96 14.80
C THR A 62 10.46 2.94 13.92
N LEU A 63 10.37 3.36 12.65
CA LEU A 63 11.53 3.40 11.76
C LEU A 63 12.56 4.46 12.20
N ARG A 64 12.08 5.59 12.73
CA ARG A 64 12.95 6.60 13.31
C ARG A 64 13.79 6.05 14.48
N GLN A 65 13.20 5.23 15.36
CA GLN A 65 13.93 4.57 16.44
C GLN A 65 14.98 3.58 15.91
N GLN A 66 14.78 3.04 14.70
CA GLN A 66 15.73 2.19 13.99
C GLN A 66 16.79 2.99 13.20
N GLY A 67 16.77 4.32 13.30
CA GLY A 67 17.70 5.21 12.62
C GLY A 67 17.37 5.47 11.15
N ILE A 68 16.20 5.08 10.67
CA ILE A 68 15.71 5.36 9.30
C ILE A 68 14.83 6.60 9.32
N GLU A 69 15.24 7.64 8.58
CA GLU A 69 14.45 8.86 8.42
C GLU A 69 13.36 8.66 7.38
N VAL A 70 12.14 9.15 7.66
CA VAL A 70 11.08 9.23 6.66
C VAL A 70 10.68 10.68 6.42
N ARG A 71 10.78 11.13 5.18
CA ARG A 71 10.41 12.47 4.73
C ARG A 71 9.07 12.40 4.03
N PHE A 72 8.11 13.22 4.46
CA PHE A 72 6.77 13.19 3.92
C PHE A 72 6.59 14.25 2.83
N ALA A 73 6.16 13.80 1.64
CA ALA A 73 5.90 14.62 0.46
C ALA A 73 4.39 14.66 0.16
N ASP A 74 3.83 15.85 -0.04
CA ASP A 74 2.46 15.98 -0.55
C ASP A 74 2.42 15.46 -2.00
N PRO A 75 1.62 14.40 -2.29
CA PRO A 75 1.53 13.81 -3.62
C PRO A 75 0.74 14.66 -4.62
N ALA A 76 0.17 15.78 -4.18
CA ALA A 76 -0.49 16.73 -5.10
C ALA A 76 0.49 17.18 -6.19
N ASP A 77 1.74 17.53 -5.82
CA ASP A 77 2.83 17.78 -6.78
C ASP A 77 3.89 16.65 -6.68
N PRO A 78 4.03 15.79 -7.70
CA PRO A 78 5.05 14.72 -7.72
C PRO A 78 6.48 15.23 -7.53
N LYS A 79 6.79 16.47 -7.91
CA LYS A 79 8.11 17.08 -7.73
C LYS A 79 8.49 17.25 -6.27
N ASN A 80 7.54 17.20 -5.33
CA ASN A 80 7.85 17.22 -3.91
C ASN A 80 8.67 16.00 -3.48
N PHE A 81 8.52 14.86 -4.14
CA PHE A 81 9.37 13.69 -3.91
C PHE A 81 10.82 13.97 -4.31
N GLU A 82 11.04 14.65 -5.44
CA GLU A 82 12.37 15.03 -5.89
C GLU A 82 13.04 16.03 -4.94
N LYS A 83 12.31 17.06 -4.49
CA LYS A 83 12.80 18.09 -3.57
C LYS A 83 13.32 17.52 -2.24
N LEU A 84 12.73 16.41 -1.78
CA LEU A 84 13.08 15.76 -0.51
C LEU A 84 14.11 14.62 -0.68
N THR A 85 14.59 14.40 -1.89
CA THR A 85 15.55 13.35 -2.24
C THR A 85 16.98 13.80 -2.04
N ASP A 86 17.79 12.96 -1.41
CA ASP A 86 19.25 13.10 -1.30
C ASP A 86 19.96 11.77 -1.63
N ASP A 87 21.28 11.70 -1.42
CA ASP A 87 22.08 10.51 -1.73
C ASP A 87 21.79 9.30 -0.81
N LYS A 88 21.14 9.52 0.32
CA LYS A 88 20.74 8.48 1.28
C LYS A 88 19.31 8.01 1.07
N THR A 89 18.57 8.58 0.13
CA THR A 89 17.19 8.17 -0.18
C THR A 89 17.20 6.82 -0.88
N ARG A 90 16.57 5.81 -0.27
CA ARG A 90 16.56 4.42 -0.73
C ARG A 90 15.32 4.02 -1.49
N ALA A 91 14.17 4.60 -1.18
CA ALA A 91 12.89 4.30 -1.82
C ALA A 91 11.94 5.49 -1.78
N TYR A 92 10.97 5.46 -2.69
CA TYR A 92 9.72 6.21 -2.61
C TYR A 92 8.58 5.29 -2.20
N TYR A 93 7.63 5.81 -1.40
CA TYR A 93 6.50 5.04 -0.91
C TYR A 93 5.19 5.82 -1.04
N GLY A 94 4.12 5.15 -1.47
CA GLY A 94 2.77 5.70 -1.54
C GLY A 94 1.69 4.63 -1.48
N GLU A 95 0.43 5.05 -1.30
CA GLU A 95 -0.75 4.21 -1.41
C GLU A 95 -1.51 4.55 -2.69
N SER A 96 -1.96 3.54 -3.45
CA SER A 96 -2.65 3.77 -4.73
C SER A 96 -3.93 4.61 -4.58
N CYS A 97 -4.71 4.36 -3.53
CA CYS A 97 -5.92 5.10 -3.17
C CYS A 97 -5.99 5.24 -1.62
N PRO A 98 -5.31 6.24 -1.06
CA PRO A 98 -5.21 6.42 0.37
C PRO A 98 -6.54 6.88 0.98
N ASN A 99 -6.89 6.35 2.16
CA ASN A 99 -8.01 6.85 2.94
C ASN A 99 -7.50 7.83 4.03
N PRO A 100 -8.28 8.85 4.43
CA PRO A 100 -9.66 9.11 4.05
C PRO A 100 -9.84 9.98 2.79
N TYR A 101 -8.78 10.62 2.28
CA TYR A 101 -8.90 11.62 1.21
C TYR A 101 -9.17 11.05 -0.17
N LEU A 102 -8.83 9.78 -0.42
CA LEU A 102 -9.05 9.07 -1.70
C LEU A 102 -8.43 9.80 -2.91
N ARG A 103 -7.36 10.54 -2.68
CA ARG A 103 -6.57 11.20 -3.72
C ARG A 103 -5.65 10.18 -4.39
N VAL A 104 -6.00 9.72 -5.58
CA VAL A 104 -5.22 8.71 -6.30
C VAL A 104 -3.78 9.17 -6.52
N PHE A 105 -2.83 8.33 -6.11
CA PHE A 105 -1.40 8.63 -6.11
C PHE A 105 -0.83 8.77 -7.54
N PRO A 106 0.08 9.71 -7.80
CA PRO A 106 0.72 9.92 -9.10
C PRO A 106 1.80 8.86 -9.39
N ILE A 107 1.38 7.61 -9.65
CA ILE A 107 2.28 6.45 -9.70
C ILE A 107 3.38 6.62 -10.74
N LYS A 108 3.00 6.91 -11.99
CA LYS A 108 3.96 7.03 -13.09
C LYS A 108 4.88 8.22 -12.90
N GLU A 109 4.33 9.34 -12.49
CA GLU A 109 5.06 10.60 -12.33
C GLU A 109 6.16 10.46 -11.27
N VAL A 110 5.84 9.85 -10.13
CA VAL A 110 6.83 9.61 -9.05
C VAL A 110 7.82 8.51 -9.44
N ALA A 111 7.37 7.45 -10.11
CA ALA A 111 8.27 6.41 -10.62
C ALA A 111 9.29 6.97 -11.62
N ASP A 112 8.85 7.85 -12.53
CA ASP A 112 9.71 8.49 -13.52
C ASP A 112 10.77 9.41 -12.90
N ILE A 113 10.48 10.02 -11.75
CA ILE A 113 11.46 10.80 -10.96
C ILE A 113 12.51 9.88 -10.30
N GLY A 114 12.08 8.75 -9.75
CA GLY A 114 12.95 7.85 -9.00
C GLY A 114 13.85 6.96 -9.85
N ARG A 115 13.29 6.37 -10.91
CA ARG A 115 14.00 5.38 -11.75
C ARG A 115 15.36 5.84 -12.29
N PRO A 116 15.51 7.05 -12.85
CA PRO A 116 16.81 7.54 -13.33
C PRO A 116 17.85 7.66 -12.21
N LYS A 117 17.41 7.86 -10.96
CA LYS A 117 18.23 8.01 -9.77
C LYS A 117 18.56 6.66 -9.08
N GLY A 118 17.97 5.55 -9.55
CA GLY A 118 18.07 4.23 -8.89
C GLY A 118 17.22 4.13 -7.62
N ILE A 119 16.12 4.89 -7.53
CA ILE A 119 15.18 4.88 -6.41
C ILE A 119 13.91 4.15 -6.84
N PRO A 120 13.58 2.98 -6.27
CA PRO A 120 12.36 2.26 -6.56
C PRO A 120 11.15 2.95 -5.93
N LEU A 121 10.00 2.88 -6.62
CA LEU A 121 8.70 3.22 -6.04
C LEU A 121 8.04 1.95 -5.51
N ILE A 122 7.64 1.98 -4.24
CA ILE A 122 6.86 0.97 -3.55
C ILE A 122 5.44 1.48 -3.40
N ILE A 123 4.44 0.71 -3.84
CA ILE A 123 3.03 1.08 -3.72
C ILE A 123 2.28 0.06 -2.87
N ASP A 124 1.63 0.57 -1.83
CA ASP A 124 0.55 -0.16 -1.15
C ASP A 124 -0.73 -0.08 -2.00
N ASN A 125 -1.13 -1.23 -2.56
CA ASN A 125 -2.32 -1.36 -3.40
C ASN A 125 -3.50 -2.00 -2.66
N THR A 126 -3.47 -1.99 -1.33
CA THR A 126 -4.47 -2.64 -0.48
C THR A 126 -5.90 -2.19 -0.77
N ALA A 127 -6.11 -0.89 -1.00
CA ALA A 127 -7.45 -0.33 -1.23
C ALA A 127 -7.97 -0.51 -2.67
N SER A 128 -7.10 -0.90 -3.62
CA SER A 128 -7.43 -0.91 -5.06
C SER A 128 -6.98 -2.19 -5.78
N PRO A 129 -7.06 -3.40 -5.17
CA PRO A 129 -6.70 -4.61 -5.90
C PRO A 129 -7.61 -4.77 -7.12
N VAL A 130 -7.10 -5.39 -8.19
CA VAL A 130 -7.80 -5.59 -9.46
C VAL A 130 -7.97 -4.31 -10.30
N ILE A 131 -8.45 -3.22 -9.70
CA ILE A 131 -8.79 -1.97 -10.39
C ILE A 131 -7.61 -1.05 -10.64
N CYS A 132 -6.52 -1.16 -9.87
CA CYS A 132 -5.26 -0.46 -10.09
C CYS A 132 -4.13 -1.48 -10.30
N LYS A 133 -3.21 -1.21 -11.23
CA LYS A 133 -2.06 -2.05 -11.56
C LYS A 133 -0.76 -1.24 -11.47
N PRO A 134 -0.24 -0.97 -10.26
CA PRO A 134 0.88 -0.06 -10.09
C PRO A 134 2.15 -0.47 -10.82
N LEU A 135 2.42 -1.78 -10.97
CA LEU A 135 3.58 -2.28 -11.70
C LEU A 135 3.55 -1.86 -13.18
N ALA A 136 2.37 -1.85 -13.81
CA ALA A 136 2.20 -1.40 -15.19
C ALA A 136 2.44 0.11 -15.36
N HIS A 137 2.42 0.85 -14.27
CA HIS A 137 2.63 2.30 -14.24
C HIS A 137 4.00 2.70 -13.67
N GLY A 138 4.92 1.75 -13.50
CA GLY A 138 6.30 2.04 -13.15
C GLY A 138 6.68 1.79 -11.69
N ALA A 139 5.78 1.39 -10.82
CA ALA A 139 6.17 0.88 -9.50
C ALA A 139 7.13 -0.31 -9.67
N ALA A 140 8.10 -0.41 -8.75
CA ALA A 140 9.02 -1.54 -8.70
C ALA A 140 8.45 -2.69 -7.86
N ILE A 141 7.82 -2.31 -6.76
CA ILE A 141 7.27 -3.21 -5.75
C ILE A 141 5.82 -2.81 -5.46
N VAL A 142 4.96 -3.80 -5.33
CA VAL A 142 3.59 -3.63 -4.82
C VAL A 142 3.43 -4.45 -3.55
N MET A 143 2.75 -3.89 -2.56
CA MET A 143 2.38 -4.64 -1.37
C MET A 143 0.87 -4.57 -1.13
N HIS A 144 0.37 -5.54 -0.37
CA HIS A 144 -1.02 -5.56 0.11
C HIS A 144 -1.10 -6.03 1.55
N SER A 145 -2.02 -5.45 2.29
CA SER A 145 -2.64 -6.14 3.42
C SER A 145 -3.65 -7.15 2.87
N LEU A 146 -3.28 -8.43 2.91
CA LEU A 146 -4.17 -9.52 2.50
C LEU A 146 -5.42 -9.65 3.38
N THR A 147 -5.37 -9.05 4.58
CA THR A 147 -6.47 -8.94 5.55
C THR A 147 -7.70 -8.25 4.97
N LYS A 148 -7.49 -7.33 4.00
CA LYS A 148 -8.49 -6.40 3.46
C LYS A 148 -9.23 -7.03 2.27
N TYR A 149 -9.32 -6.37 1.15
CA TYR A 149 -10.10 -6.78 -0.04
C TYR A 149 -9.75 -8.18 -0.57
N ILE A 150 -8.47 -8.57 -0.54
CA ILE A 150 -8.06 -9.89 -1.06
C ILE A 150 -8.67 -11.01 -0.22
N GLY A 151 -8.54 -10.95 1.11
CA GLY A 151 -9.22 -11.89 2.02
C GLY A 151 -10.73 -11.67 2.07
N GLY A 152 -11.16 -10.43 2.21
CA GLY A 152 -12.54 -9.96 2.01
C GLY A 152 -13.55 -10.32 3.09
N HIS A 153 -13.15 -10.96 4.19
CA HIS A 153 -14.09 -11.49 5.20
C HIS A 153 -13.73 -11.13 6.64
N GLY A 154 -12.58 -10.46 6.87
CA GLY A 154 -12.13 -10.09 8.22
C GLY A 154 -11.75 -11.30 9.10
N THR A 155 -11.54 -12.48 8.51
CA THR A 155 -11.30 -13.74 9.23
C THR A 155 -9.83 -14.08 9.37
N SER A 156 -8.94 -13.43 8.59
CA SER A 156 -7.53 -13.79 8.54
C SER A 156 -6.66 -12.57 8.33
N ILE A 157 -5.55 -12.51 9.06
CA ILE A 157 -4.53 -11.47 8.91
C ILE A 157 -3.41 -11.99 8.04
N GLY A 158 -2.92 -11.15 7.12
CA GLY A 158 -1.78 -11.45 6.26
C GLY A 158 -1.30 -10.22 5.50
N GLY A 159 -0.09 -10.32 5.00
CA GLY A 159 0.53 -9.36 4.08
C GLY A 159 1.22 -10.06 2.93
N ILE A 160 1.49 -9.32 1.87
CA ILE A 160 2.24 -9.82 0.71
C ILE A 160 3.03 -8.68 0.08
N VAL A 161 4.20 -9.02 -0.42
CA VAL A 161 5.06 -8.13 -1.21
C VAL A 161 5.27 -8.78 -2.57
N VAL A 162 4.98 -8.03 -3.63
CA VAL A 162 5.10 -8.47 -5.03
C VAL A 162 6.23 -7.69 -5.69
N ASP A 163 7.20 -8.41 -6.25
CA ASP A 163 8.29 -7.85 -7.04
C ASP A 163 7.93 -7.84 -8.52
N GLY A 164 7.98 -6.66 -9.13
CA GLY A 164 7.68 -6.49 -10.55
C GLY A 164 8.73 -7.07 -11.50
N GLY A 165 9.95 -7.33 -11.02
CA GLY A 165 11.09 -7.73 -11.86
C GLY A 165 11.51 -6.66 -12.88
N ASN A 166 10.89 -5.49 -12.83
CA ASN A 166 10.95 -4.42 -13.82
C ASN A 166 11.87 -3.25 -13.44
N PHE A 167 12.54 -3.32 -12.29
CA PHE A 167 13.41 -2.26 -11.79
C PHE A 167 14.88 -2.61 -11.99
N ASP A 168 15.67 -1.66 -12.50
CA ASP A 168 17.12 -1.81 -12.64
C ASP A 168 17.83 -1.49 -11.32
N TRP A 169 18.06 -2.51 -10.50
CA TRP A 169 18.78 -2.42 -9.23
C TRP A 169 20.27 -2.08 -9.37
N THR A 170 20.81 -2.11 -10.60
CA THR A 170 22.21 -1.78 -10.89
C THR A 170 22.40 -0.32 -11.30
N LYS A 171 21.32 0.41 -11.59
CA LYS A 171 21.34 1.78 -12.11
C LYS A 171 22.19 2.72 -11.26
N ASN A 172 22.14 2.57 -9.95
CA ASN A 172 23.00 3.25 -9.00
C ASN A 172 23.30 2.31 -7.83
N ARG A 173 24.37 1.51 -7.96
CA ARG A 173 24.72 0.47 -6.97
C ARG A 173 24.93 1.04 -5.57
N LYS A 174 25.51 2.23 -5.44
CA LYS A 174 25.73 2.88 -4.14
C LYS A 174 24.42 3.28 -3.44
N ARG A 175 23.36 3.50 -4.22
CA ARG A 175 22.04 3.84 -3.67
C ARG A 175 21.31 2.64 -3.08
N GLN A 176 21.64 1.43 -3.52
CA GLN A 176 21.02 0.19 -3.05
C GLN A 176 22.08 -0.78 -2.47
N PRO A 177 22.80 -0.38 -1.39
CA PRO A 177 23.92 -1.15 -0.87
C PRO A 177 23.51 -2.54 -0.41
N LEU A 178 22.35 -2.70 0.26
CA LEU A 178 21.87 -3.99 0.76
C LEU A 178 21.62 -5.05 -0.32
N LEU A 179 21.49 -4.63 -1.59
CA LEU A 179 21.33 -5.54 -2.73
C LEU A 179 22.61 -5.66 -3.56
N ASN A 180 23.53 -4.66 -3.47
CA ASN A 180 24.69 -4.52 -4.33
C ASN A 180 26.04 -4.77 -3.65
N GLU A 181 26.06 -4.85 -2.33
CA GLU A 181 27.27 -5.18 -1.56
C GLU A 181 27.23 -6.63 -1.08
N PRO A 182 28.40 -7.23 -0.76
CA PRO A 182 28.48 -8.59 -0.25
C PRO A 182 27.70 -8.79 1.05
N ASP A 183 26.74 -9.71 1.07
CA ASP A 183 25.97 -10.05 2.26
C ASP A 183 26.70 -11.15 3.07
N GLN A 184 27.16 -10.79 4.26
CA GLN A 184 27.92 -11.70 5.13
C GLN A 184 27.08 -12.89 5.63
N SER A 185 25.75 -12.72 5.75
CA SER A 185 24.85 -13.81 6.15
C SER A 185 24.68 -14.88 5.06
N TYR A 186 25.16 -14.60 3.84
CA TYR A 186 25.15 -15.50 2.69
C TYR A 186 26.55 -15.67 2.05
N GLY A 187 27.60 -15.72 2.89
CA GLY A 187 28.96 -16.00 2.42
C GLY A 187 29.51 -14.96 1.45
N GLY A 188 29.09 -13.70 1.57
CA GLY A 188 29.52 -12.61 0.70
C GLY A 188 28.79 -12.54 -0.65
N ALA A 189 27.67 -13.21 -0.81
CA ALA A 189 26.86 -13.12 -2.04
C ALA A 189 26.36 -11.70 -2.27
N VAL A 190 26.42 -11.24 -3.52
CA VAL A 190 25.82 -10.00 -3.99
C VAL A 190 24.48 -10.34 -4.65
N TRP A 191 23.39 -9.86 -4.09
CA TRP A 191 22.04 -10.31 -4.45
C TRP A 191 21.68 -10.05 -5.91
N ILE A 192 22.06 -8.89 -6.47
CA ILE A 192 21.80 -8.55 -7.87
C ILE A 192 22.56 -9.43 -8.87
N ASP A 193 23.67 -10.05 -8.45
CA ASP A 193 24.45 -10.94 -9.29
C ASP A 193 24.05 -12.42 -9.09
N ALA A 194 23.75 -12.81 -7.84
CA ALA A 194 23.43 -14.18 -7.48
C ALA A 194 22.01 -14.59 -7.90
N VAL A 195 21.01 -13.73 -7.64
CA VAL A 195 19.60 -14.10 -7.86
C VAL A 195 19.26 -14.32 -9.33
N PRO A 196 19.63 -13.45 -10.28
CA PRO A 196 19.35 -13.71 -11.68
C PRO A 196 20.02 -14.98 -12.23
N LYS A 197 21.22 -15.31 -11.72
CA LYS A 197 21.92 -16.55 -12.11
C LYS A 197 21.19 -17.80 -11.61
N LEU A 198 20.60 -17.74 -10.42
CA LEU A 198 19.92 -18.87 -9.80
C LEU A 198 18.48 -19.04 -10.30
N THR A 199 17.79 -17.96 -10.58
CA THR A 199 16.34 -17.95 -10.85
C THR A 199 15.98 -17.64 -12.30
N GLY A 200 16.91 -17.08 -13.06
CA GLY A 200 16.63 -16.55 -14.40
C GLY A 200 15.80 -15.25 -14.40
N ALA A 201 15.55 -14.64 -13.24
CA ALA A 201 14.69 -13.47 -13.09
C ALA A 201 15.33 -12.36 -12.26
N ASN A 202 14.99 -11.10 -12.56
CA ASN A 202 15.48 -9.94 -11.85
C ASN A 202 14.61 -9.65 -10.60
N ILE A 203 14.73 -10.51 -9.58
CA ILE A 203 13.93 -10.47 -8.35
C ILE A 203 14.80 -10.47 -7.06
N PRO A 204 15.95 -9.78 -7.02
CA PRO A 204 16.82 -9.79 -5.84
C PRO A 204 16.13 -9.22 -4.60
N PHE A 205 15.21 -8.26 -4.78
CA PHE A 205 14.49 -7.64 -3.68
C PHE A 205 13.63 -8.66 -2.91
N VAL A 206 12.75 -9.38 -3.60
CA VAL A 206 11.84 -10.33 -2.93
C VAL A 206 12.56 -11.57 -2.41
N ILE A 207 13.64 -11.99 -3.07
CA ILE A 207 14.46 -13.11 -2.59
C ILE A 207 15.18 -12.73 -1.30
N ARG A 208 15.89 -11.57 -1.26
CA ARG A 208 16.53 -11.11 -0.03
C ARG A 208 15.50 -10.92 1.09
N LEU A 209 14.35 -10.28 0.81
CA LEU A 209 13.29 -10.14 1.79
C LEU A 209 12.88 -11.49 2.41
N ARG A 210 12.73 -12.53 1.59
CA ARG A 210 12.34 -13.87 2.03
C ARG A 210 13.41 -14.56 2.87
N VAL A 211 14.65 -14.56 2.38
CA VAL A 211 15.69 -15.40 2.98
C VAL A 211 16.50 -14.72 4.07
N VAL A 212 16.41 -13.37 4.16
CA VAL A 212 17.03 -12.58 5.24
C VAL A 212 15.93 -12.11 6.20
N LEU A 213 15.15 -11.11 5.82
CA LEU A 213 14.24 -10.44 6.77
C LEU A 213 13.14 -11.35 7.29
N LEU A 214 12.42 -12.05 6.42
CA LEU A 214 11.33 -12.93 6.83
C LEU A 214 11.83 -14.07 7.71
N ARG A 215 12.99 -14.68 7.33
CA ARG A 215 13.61 -15.75 8.11
C ARG A 215 14.05 -15.26 9.49
N ASP A 216 14.78 -14.15 9.53
CA ASP A 216 15.46 -13.70 10.74
C ASP A 216 14.49 -13.05 11.74
N THR A 217 13.42 -12.41 11.26
CA THR A 217 12.37 -11.83 12.11
C THR A 217 11.29 -12.81 12.51
N GLY A 218 11.21 -13.98 11.86
CA GLY A 218 10.23 -15.01 12.17
C GLY A 218 8.79 -14.60 11.97
N ALA A 219 8.50 -13.76 10.95
CA ALA A 219 7.17 -13.23 10.66
C ALA A 219 6.47 -13.82 9.41
N PRO A 220 6.55 -15.15 9.15
CA PRO A 220 5.87 -15.77 8.02
C PRO A 220 4.36 -15.82 8.21
N LEU A 221 3.63 -15.81 7.10
CA LEU A 221 2.20 -16.08 7.11
C LEU A 221 1.94 -17.54 7.49
N ALA A 222 1.00 -17.77 8.42
CA ALA A 222 0.56 -19.12 8.77
C ALA A 222 -0.15 -19.78 7.56
N PRO A 223 0.11 -21.07 7.26
CA PRO A 223 -0.50 -21.77 6.13
C PRO A 223 -2.02 -21.80 6.18
N PHE A 224 -2.62 -21.88 7.36
CA PHE A 224 -4.07 -21.82 7.53
C PHE A 224 -4.63 -20.45 7.15
N ASN A 225 -3.96 -19.36 7.52
CA ASN A 225 -4.33 -18.02 7.08
C ASN A 225 -4.20 -17.87 5.57
N ALA A 226 -3.12 -18.42 4.98
CA ALA A 226 -2.94 -18.42 3.52
C ALA A 226 -4.10 -19.14 2.81
N TRP A 227 -4.53 -20.29 3.32
CA TRP A 227 -5.67 -21.04 2.79
C TRP A 227 -6.96 -20.22 2.85
N GLN A 228 -7.28 -19.59 3.99
CA GLN A 228 -8.46 -18.73 4.11
C GLN A 228 -8.41 -17.54 3.13
N ILE A 229 -7.25 -16.91 2.97
CA ILE A 229 -7.06 -15.78 2.05
C ILE A 229 -7.22 -16.24 0.60
N ILE A 230 -6.78 -17.45 0.24
CA ILE A 230 -6.98 -18.03 -1.10
C ILE A 230 -8.47 -18.14 -1.42
N GLN A 231 -9.31 -18.54 -0.45
CA GLN A 231 -10.78 -18.59 -0.66
C GLN A 231 -11.34 -17.20 -1.00
N GLY A 232 -10.87 -16.16 -0.28
CA GLY A 232 -11.24 -14.76 -0.58
C GLY A 232 -10.73 -14.30 -1.96
N LEU A 233 -9.49 -14.66 -2.29
CA LEU A 233 -8.87 -14.30 -3.57
C LEU A 233 -9.66 -14.82 -4.78
N GLU A 234 -10.29 -15.98 -4.68
CA GLU A 234 -11.07 -16.56 -5.78
C GLU A 234 -12.22 -15.67 -6.23
N THR A 235 -12.79 -14.90 -5.31
CA THR A 235 -13.94 -14.01 -5.59
C THR A 235 -13.57 -12.53 -5.64
N VAL A 236 -12.29 -12.17 -5.48
CA VAL A 236 -11.89 -10.76 -5.36
C VAL A 236 -12.33 -9.91 -6.56
N GLY A 237 -12.24 -10.44 -7.78
CA GLY A 237 -12.67 -9.71 -8.99
C GLY A 237 -14.17 -9.42 -8.99
N LEU A 238 -14.98 -10.40 -8.61
CA LEU A 238 -16.44 -10.25 -8.50
C LEU A 238 -16.81 -9.26 -7.39
N ARG A 239 -16.16 -9.39 -6.23
CA ARG A 239 -16.41 -8.48 -5.09
C ARG A 239 -15.99 -7.05 -5.41
N MET A 240 -14.83 -6.85 -6.02
CA MET A 240 -14.38 -5.51 -6.40
C MET A 240 -15.32 -4.83 -7.39
N LYS A 241 -15.80 -5.56 -8.40
CA LYS A 241 -16.80 -5.04 -9.34
C LYS A 241 -18.09 -4.60 -8.61
N GLN A 242 -18.60 -5.43 -7.70
CA GLN A 242 -19.80 -5.11 -6.94
C GLN A 242 -19.58 -3.98 -5.94
N HIS A 243 -18.42 -3.96 -5.26
CA HIS A 243 -18.02 -2.88 -4.36
C HIS A 243 -17.99 -1.52 -5.07
N CYS A 244 -17.33 -1.42 -6.22
CA CYS A 244 -17.29 -0.18 -7.01
C CYS A 244 -18.71 0.26 -7.43
N SER A 245 -19.51 -0.64 -7.98
CA SER A 245 -20.87 -0.34 -8.39
C SER A 245 -21.76 0.14 -7.23
N ASN A 246 -21.61 -0.47 -6.05
CA ASN A 246 -22.34 -0.03 -4.87
C ASN A 246 -21.87 1.36 -4.39
N ALA A 247 -20.56 1.60 -4.37
CA ALA A 247 -20.00 2.89 -3.97
C ALA A 247 -20.48 4.02 -4.88
N GLU A 248 -20.48 3.84 -6.19
CA GLU A 248 -20.97 4.83 -7.16
C GLU A 248 -22.44 5.19 -6.91
N LYS A 249 -23.30 4.20 -6.61
CA LYS A 249 -24.71 4.44 -6.26
C LYS A 249 -24.82 5.21 -4.94
N VAL A 250 -24.01 4.88 -3.95
CA VAL A 250 -23.99 5.58 -2.67
C VAL A 250 -23.50 7.02 -2.85
N VAL A 251 -22.46 7.27 -3.64
CA VAL A 251 -21.99 8.62 -3.99
C VAL A 251 -23.11 9.44 -4.60
N THR A 252 -23.75 8.92 -5.66
CA THR A 252 -24.88 9.62 -6.32
C THR A 252 -26.01 9.92 -5.34
N PHE A 253 -26.34 9.01 -4.43
CA PHE A 253 -27.34 9.23 -3.40
C PHE A 253 -26.91 10.32 -2.43
N LEU A 254 -25.67 10.27 -1.91
CA LEU A 254 -25.18 11.23 -0.92
C LEU A 254 -25.11 12.66 -1.48
N GLU A 255 -24.78 12.83 -2.75
CA GLU A 255 -24.76 14.14 -3.44
C GLU A 255 -26.15 14.81 -3.49
N THR A 256 -27.24 14.05 -3.38
CA THR A 256 -28.59 14.58 -3.31
C THR A 256 -29.02 14.98 -1.91
N GLN A 257 -28.24 14.64 -0.87
CA GLN A 257 -28.65 14.83 0.51
C GLN A 257 -28.27 16.22 1.05
N LYS A 258 -29.24 17.03 1.43
CA LYS A 258 -29.05 18.43 1.93
C LYS A 258 -28.16 18.53 3.18
N LYS A 259 -28.01 17.46 3.95
CA LYS A 259 -27.19 17.43 5.18
C LYS A 259 -25.74 16.99 4.92
N VAL A 260 -25.42 16.56 3.71
CA VAL A 260 -24.07 16.22 3.29
C VAL A 260 -23.48 17.44 2.61
N GLN A 261 -22.39 17.96 3.16
CA GLN A 261 -21.72 19.16 2.64
C GLN A 261 -20.76 18.82 1.51
N ASN A 262 -20.08 17.67 1.62
CA ASN A 262 -19.14 17.19 0.62
C ASN A 262 -19.12 15.66 0.58
N VAL A 263 -18.91 15.09 -0.61
CA VAL A 263 -18.71 13.65 -0.83
C VAL A 263 -17.30 13.45 -1.37
N ILE A 264 -16.49 12.71 -0.64
CA ILE A 264 -15.11 12.39 -1.02
C ILE A 264 -15.11 11.04 -1.73
N TYR A 265 -14.75 11.08 -3.01
CA TYR A 265 -14.61 9.89 -3.86
C TYR A 265 -13.56 10.18 -4.95
N PRO A 266 -12.85 9.20 -5.50
CA PRO A 266 -11.77 9.46 -6.46
C PRO A 266 -12.17 10.34 -7.65
N THR A 267 -13.40 10.18 -8.16
CA THR A 267 -13.90 10.96 -9.30
C THR A 267 -14.48 12.32 -8.92
N ASN A 268 -14.68 12.60 -7.63
CA ASN A 268 -15.23 13.88 -7.16
C ASN A 268 -14.14 14.95 -6.96
N HIS A 269 -12.88 14.53 -6.96
CA HIS A 269 -11.76 15.47 -6.99
C HIS A 269 -11.74 16.27 -8.30
N GLN A 270 -10.97 17.36 -8.32
CA GLN A 270 -10.82 18.23 -9.48
C GLN A 270 -9.39 18.16 -10.04
N GLY A 271 -9.23 18.66 -11.27
CA GLY A 271 -7.93 18.80 -11.93
C GLY A 271 -7.15 17.49 -12.05
N GLU A 272 -5.84 17.55 -11.84
CA GLU A 272 -4.94 16.41 -11.99
C GLU A 272 -5.26 15.22 -11.10
N ILE A 273 -5.83 15.43 -9.90
CA ILE A 273 -6.18 14.34 -8.97
C ILE A 273 -7.29 13.47 -9.58
N LYS A 274 -8.30 14.10 -10.19
CA LYS A 274 -9.35 13.39 -10.93
C LYS A 274 -8.78 12.64 -12.13
N GLU A 275 -7.91 13.30 -12.89
CA GLU A 275 -7.27 12.67 -14.07
C GLU A 275 -6.45 11.43 -13.69
N ARG A 276 -5.80 11.44 -12.52
CA ARG A 276 -5.10 10.26 -11.99
C ARG A 276 -6.07 9.09 -11.73
N ALA A 277 -7.25 9.36 -11.16
CA ALA A 277 -8.27 8.33 -10.96
C ALA A 277 -8.69 7.72 -12.30
N LEU A 278 -8.99 8.54 -13.30
CA LEU A 278 -9.37 8.10 -14.64
C LEU A 278 -8.23 7.34 -15.36
N LYS A 279 -6.99 7.72 -15.11
CA LYS A 279 -5.79 7.13 -15.72
C LYS A 279 -5.44 5.77 -15.12
N TYR A 280 -5.40 5.67 -13.78
CA TYR A 280 -4.84 4.52 -13.08
C TYR A 280 -5.88 3.47 -12.67
N MET A 281 -7.14 3.86 -12.45
CA MET A 281 -8.19 2.95 -12.06
C MET A 281 -8.99 2.46 -13.27
N LYS A 282 -9.20 1.16 -13.37
CA LYS A 282 -9.94 0.52 -14.48
C LYS A 282 -11.00 -0.43 -13.93
N GLY A 283 -12.24 -0.30 -14.43
CA GLY A 283 -13.35 -1.14 -13.99
C GLY A 283 -14.03 -0.67 -12.68
N GLY A 284 -13.74 0.57 -12.23
CA GLY A 284 -14.33 1.23 -11.06
C GLY A 284 -13.32 2.07 -10.29
N TYR A 285 -13.79 2.83 -9.33
CA TYR A 285 -12.99 3.83 -8.60
C TYR A 285 -12.85 3.50 -7.10
N GLY A 286 -13.02 2.23 -6.73
CA GLY A 286 -12.93 1.77 -5.35
C GLY A 286 -14.27 1.75 -4.62
N SER A 287 -14.25 1.34 -3.37
CA SER A 287 -15.45 1.18 -2.54
C SER A 287 -15.42 2.01 -1.25
N LEU A 288 -14.42 2.84 -1.10
CA LEU A 288 -14.36 3.79 0.00
C LEU A 288 -15.08 5.08 -0.42
N VAL A 289 -15.94 5.57 0.43
CA VAL A 289 -16.69 6.82 0.24
C VAL A 289 -16.58 7.61 1.53
N GLY A 290 -16.04 8.82 1.45
CA GLY A 290 -16.07 9.77 2.54
C GLY A 290 -17.23 10.74 2.38
N MET A 291 -17.74 11.27 3.49
CA MET A 291 -18.71 12.35 3.48
C MET A 291 -18.46 13.31 4.63
N ASP A 292 -18.69 14.58 4.37
CA ASP A 292 -18.69 15.64 5.37
C ASP A 292 -20.15 15.98 5.75
N VAL A 293 -20.43 15.95 7.04
CA VAL A 293 -21.75 16.29 7.62
C VAL A 293 -21.68 17.56 8.51
N GLY A 294 -20.62 18.31 8.40
CA GLY A 294 -20.40 19.65 8.94
C GLY A 294 -19.70 19.69 10.28
N THR A 295 -20.05 18.84 11.25
CA THR A 295 -19.42 18.85 12.58
C THR A 295 -19.07 17.46 13.07
N LYS A 296 -18.10 17.38 13.99
CA LYS A 296 -17.69 16.13 14.66
C LYS A 296 -18.89 15.46 15.37
N GLU A 297 -19.75 16.26 16.01
CA GLU A 297 -20.94 15.77 16.69
C GLU A 297 -21.97 15.19 15.71
N ASN A 298 -22.14 15.79 14.55
CA ASN A 298 -23.01 15.25 13.50
C ASN A 298 -22.47 13.94 12.96
N GLY A 299 -21.15 13.82 12.77
CA GLY A 299 -20.48 12.59 12.37
C GLY A 299 -20.69 11.46 13.39
N ALA A 300 -20.50 11.76 14.67
CA ALA A 300 -20.74 10.79 15.76
C ALA A 300 -22.22 10.34 15.79
N LYS A 301 -23.17 11.30 15.76
CA LYS A 301 -24.61 11.01 15.70
C LYS A 301 -25.01 10.18 14.48
N PHE A 302 -24.37 10.42 13.32
CA PHE A 302 -24.62 9.62 12.12
C PHE A 302 -24.24 8.15 12.37
N ILE A 303 -23.04 7.92 12.87
CA ILE A 303 -22.56 6.56 13.16
C ILE A 303 -23.44 5.84 14.20
N ASP A 304 -23.80 6.52 15.29
CA ASP A 304 -24.61 5.95 16.37
C ASP A 304 -26.02 5.53 15.93
N ASN A 305 -26.53 6.14 14.85
CA ASN A 305 -27.87 5.84 14.33
C ASN A 305 -27.86 4.82 13.16
N LEU A 306 -26.72 4.31 12.77
CA LEU A 306 -26.63 3.28 11.73
C LEU A 306 -27.23 1.96 12.23
N LYS A 307 -28.04 1.31 11.37
CA LYS A 307 -28.69 0.01 11.68
C LYS A 307 -28.14 -1.13 10.86
N MET A 308 -27.69 -0.85 9.63
CA MET A 308 -27.25 -1.88 8.69
C MET A 308 -25.73 -1.96 8.57
N LEU A 309 -25.02 -0.82 8.65
CA LEU A 309 -23.59 -0.78 8.55
C LEU A 309 -22.93 -1.10 9.91
N TYR A 310 -21.89 -1.90 9.88
CA TYR A 310 -21.11 -2.18 11.11
C TYR A 310 -20.16 -1.03 11.40
N HIS A 311 -20.19 -0.53 12.63
CA HIS A 311 -19.22 0.45 13.12
C HIS A 311 -17.90 -0.26 13.48
N VAL A 312 -16.98 -0.31 12.54
CA VAL A 312 -15.66 -0.96 12.71
C VAL A 312 -14.60 -0.33 11.83
N ALA A 313 -13.40 -0.18 12.40
CA ALA A 313 -12.23 0.34 11.71
C ALA A 313 -11.61 -0.72 10.78
N ASN A 314 -12.27 -1.03 9.68
CA ASN A 314 -11.78 -1.94 8.65
C ASN A 314 -12.20 -1.47 7.25
N ILE A 315 -11.59 -2.03 6.21
CA ILE A 315 -11.94 -1.82 4.81
C ILE A 315 -11.92 -3.15 4.05
N GLY A 316 -12.65 -3.23 2.95
CA GLY A 316 -12.60 -4.38 2.04
C GLY A 316 -13.30 -5.64 2.52
N ASP A 317 -14.12 -5.54 3.56
CA ASP A 317 -15.00 -6.63 4.00
C ASP A 317 -16.19 -6.79 3.03
N ALA A 318 -16.72 -7.98 2.91
CA ALA A 318 -17.97 -8.25 2.17
C ALA A 318 -19.18 -7.54 2.80
N ARG A 319 -19.13 -7.24 4.10
CA ARG A 319 -20.13 -6.46 4.83
C ARG A 319 -19.90 -4.96 4.63
N SER A 320 -20.99 -4.18 4.69
CA SER A 320 -20.90 -2.72 4.66
C SER A 320 -20.47 -2.17 6.02
N LEU A 321 -19.43 -1.34 6.02
CA LEU A 321 -18.80 -0.80 7.21
C LEU A 321 -18.88 0.73 7.19
N ALA A 322 -18.90 1.33 8.37
CA ALA A 322 -18.79 2.77 8.55
C ALA A 322 -17.88 3.10 9.75
N ILE A 323 -17.21 4.24 9.68
CA ILE A 323 -16.33 4.72 10.73
C ILE A 323 -16.36 6.25 10.75
N HIS A 324 -16.21 6.82 11.94
CA HIS A 324 -15.96 8.25 12.13
C HIS A 324 -14.49 8.45 12.52
N PRO A 325 -13.60 8.82 11.59
CA PRO A 325 -12.16 8.87 11.84
C PRO A 325 -11.77 9.72 13.05
N ALA A 326 -12.38 10.90 13.21
CA ALA A 326 -12.06 11.85 14.28
C ALA A 326 -12.33 11.31 15.71
N THR A 327 -13.22 10.31 15.87
CA THR A 327 -13.50 9.70 17.18
C THR A 327 -12.91 8.30 17.35
N THR A 328 -12.25 7.77 16.30
CA THR A 328 -11.72 6.40 16.30
C THR A 328 -10.25 6.37 15.86
N THR A 329 -9.99 6.15 14.57
CA THR A 329 -8.63 5.94 14.04
C THR A 329 -7.71 7.17 14.12
N HIS A 330 -8.27 8.38 14.20
CA HIS A 330 -7.53 9.64 14.26
C HIS A 330 -7.77 10.38 15.59
N SER A 331 -8.35 9.71 16.60
CA SER A 331 -8.63 10.31 17.92
C SER A 331 -7.38 10.78 18.68
N GLN A 332 -6.20 10.32 18.29
CA GLN A 332 -4.91 10.71 18.88
C GLN A 332 -4.33 11.99 18.27
N LEU A 333 -4.86 12.45 17.14
CA LEU A 333 -4.42 13.68 16.48
C LEU A 333 -4.98 14.90 17.21
N ASN A 334 -4.15 15.96 17.30
CA ASN A 334 -4.64 17.25 17.81
C ASN A 334 -5.52 17.96 16.77
N GLU A 335 -6.21 19.03 17.19
CA GLU A 335 -7.13 19.75 16.32
C GLU A 335 -6.49 20.27 15.02
N LYS A 336 -5.22 20.71 15.07
CA LYS A 336 -4.50 21.18 13.88
C LYS A 336 -4.19 20.02 12.91
N GLU A 337 -3.86 18.85 13.44
CA GLU A 337 -3.60 17.65 12.64
C GLU A 337 -4.87 17.03 12.07
N LEU A 338 -6.03 17.24 12.73
CA LEU A 338 -7.34 16.82 12.23
C LEU A 338 -7.88 17.71 11.10
N LEU A 339 -7.39 18.96 11.02
CA LEU A 339 -7.79 19.94 10.01
C LEU A 339 -6.84 19.98 8.80
N ALA A 340 -5.66 19.38 8.92
CA ALA A 340 -4.66 19.31 7.85
C ALA A 340 -4.86 18.08 6.97
#